data_c0ea86f41d396dde68583e45783a9a0d
#
_entry.id   c0ea86f41d396dde68583e45783a9a0d
#
_cell.length_a   1.000
_cell.length_b   1.000
_cell.length_c   1.000
_cell.angle_alpha   90.00
_cell.angle_beta   90.00
_cell.angle_gamma   90.00
#
_symmetry.space_group_name_H-M   'P 1'
#
loop_
_entity.id
_entity.type
_entity.pdbx_description
1 polymer ?
#
loop_
_entity_poly.entity_id
_entity_poly.type
_entity_poly.pdbx_seq_one_letter_code
_entity_poly.pdbx_strand_id
1 'polypeptide(L)'
;ITDVVTLNSSIYVLNCLGYTVHVPSNQTCCGAIQQHSGALKQAVALAQQNKLAFGELNMSTIISTASGCGVQLLESEVVDGGHHQIVDINQFLVAAEGWESVEITPLPQKILVHDPCTLRNVLCGQAYPYELLSRIPGVQVMPLAGNDQCCGAAGTYFIDQSEIASMLLNDKIAAVVEGDAKYLATSNIGCSMHIANGLHEKKIDIEVLHPVTLLARQMGLEL
;
A
#
# COMPACT_ATOMS: atom_id res chain seq x y z
N ILE A 1 11.96 -5.63 8.14
CA ILE A 1 11.18 -5.06 7.01
C ILE A 1 10.26 -6.17 6.52
N THR A 2 8.95 -5.96 6.58
CA THR A 2 7.94 -6.98 6.28
C THR A 2 7.45 -6.94 4.83
N ASP A 3 7.73 -5.88 4.08
CA ASP A 3 7.20 -5.67 2.73
C ASP A 3 8.30 -5.34 1.70
N VAL A 4 9.32 -6.19 1.67
CA VAL A 4 10.45 -6.04 0.73
C VAL A 4 9.99 -6.16 -0.71
N VAL A 5 9.02 -7.04 -0.97
CA VAL A 5 8.48 -7.29 -2.31
C VAL A 5 7.85 -6.01 -2.90
N THR A 6 6.97 -5.35 -2.14
CA THR A 6 6.35 -4.09 -2.59
C THR A 6 7.37 -2.96 -2.78
N LEU A 7 8.35 -2.85 -1.87
CA LEU A 7 9.41 -1.84 -1.97
C LEU A 7 10.25 -2.04 -3.23
N ASN A 8 10.73 -3.27 -3.47
CA ASN A 8 11.52 -3.59 -4.66
C ASN A 8 10.70 -3.39 -5.95
N SER A 9 9.44 -3.79 -5.95
CA SER A 9 8.51 -3.56 -7.07
C SER A 9 8.34 -2.08 -7.37
N SER A 10 8.19 -1.26 -6.32
CA SER A 10 8.05 0.20 -6.46
C SER A 10 9.31 0.83 -7.07
N ILE A 11 10.48 0.45 -6.56
CA ILE A 11 11.78 0.93 -7.09
C ILE A 11 11.93 0.51 -8.55
N TYR A 12 11.62 -0.75 -8.87
CA TYR A 12 11.71 -1.28 -10.23
C TYR A 12 10.84 -0.50 -11.20
N VAL A 13 9.53 -0.34 -10.89
CA VAL A 13 8.59 0.39 -11.76
C VAL A 13 9.04 1.84 -11.96
N LEU A 14 9.41 2.53 -10.89
CA LEU A 14 9.89 3.91 -10.97
C LEU A 14 11.14 4.05 -11.83
N ASN A 15 12.10 3.15 -11.69
CA ASN A 15 13.31 3.14 -12.52
C ASN A 15 13.01 2.86 -13.99
N CYS A 16 12.08 1.94 -14.31
CA CYS A 16 11.64 1.68 -15.67
C CYS A 16 10.99 2.90 -16.33
N LEU A 17 10.33 3.75 -15.54
CA LEU A 17 9.74 5.02 -15.98
C LEU A 17 10.76 6.18 -16.05
N GLY A 18 12.03 5.94 -15.70
CA GLY A 18 13.10 6.95 -15.76
C GLY A 18 13.28 7.78 -14.49
N TYR A 19 12.59 7.45 -13.40
CA TYR A 19 12.78 8.12 -12.11
C TYR A 19 13.98 7.56 -11.35
N THR A 20 14.74 8.43 -10.69
CA THR A 20 15.78 8.03 -9.75
C THR A 20 15.19 7.92 -8.35
N VAL A 21 15.33 6.76 -7.73
CA VAL A 21 14.78 6.49 -6.39
C VAL A 21 15.88 6.57 -5.34
N HIS A 22 15.65 7.34 -4.29
CA HIS A 22 16.53 7.44 -3.14
C HIS A 22 15.86 6.82 -1.92
N VAL A 23 16.58 5.93 -1.24
CA VAL A 23 16.13 5.29 0.01
C VAL A 23 17.09 5.71 1.11
N PRO A 24 16.74 6.68 1.97
CA PRO A 24 17.63 7.13 3.04
C PRO A 24 17.95 5.98 4.00
N SER A 25 19.23 5.74 4.26
CA SER A 25 19.67 4.66 5.16
C SER A 25 19.29 4.88 6.63
N ASN A 26 19.02 6.14 7.00
CA ASN A 26 18.63 6.58 8.34
C ASN A 26 17.13 6.77 8.53
N GLN A 27 16.31 6.52 7.49
CA GLN A 27 14.86 6.50 7.65
C GLN A 27 14.43 5.37 8.60
N THR A 28 13.31 5.57 9.27
CA THR A 28 12.78 4.59 10.24
C THR A 28 11.29 4.32 10.04
N CYS A 29 10.66 3.57 10.96
CA CYS A 29 9.22 3.36 10.95
C CYS A 29 8.47 4.70 10.98
N CYS A 30 7.32 4.79 10.31
CA CYS A 30 6.46 6.00 10.34
C CYS A 30 5.93 6.35 11.73
N GLY A 31 5.91 5.39 12.66
CA GLY A 31 5.44 5.60 14.03
C GLY A 31 3.92 5.43 14.23
N ALA A 32 3.16 5.02 13.21
CA ALA A 32 1.70 4.87 13.30
C ALA A 32 1.27 3.91 14.43
N ILE A 33 1.94 2.78 14.59
CA ILE A 33 1.65 1.82 15.67
C ILE A 33 1.85 2.47 17.03
N GLN A 34 2.95 3.19 17.23
CA GLN A 34 3.25 3.91 18.49
C GLN A 34 2.21 5.00 18.77
N GLN A 35 1.82 5.75 17.72
CA GLN A 35 0.79 6.78 17.84
C GLN A 35 -0.54 6.18 18.29
N HIS A 36 -0.99 5.12 17.64
CA HIS A 36 -2.27 4.47 17.93
C HIS A 36 -2.29 3.72 19.26
N SER A 37 -1.15 3.22 19.72
CA SER A 37 -1.02 2.55 21.04
C SER A 37 -0.81 3.53 22.20
N GLY A 38 -0.75 4.85 21.94
CA GLY A 38 -0.53 5.87 22.97
C GLY A 38 0.93 6.05 23.39
N ALA A 39 1.89 5.40 22.73
CA ALA A 39 3.32 5.55 22.98
C ALA A 39 3.88 6.84 22.30
N LEU A 40 3.27 7.99 22.63
CA LEU A 40 3.47 9.27 21.93
C LEU A 40 4.93 9.72 21.89
N LYS A 41 5.71 9.50 22.97
CA LYS A 41 7.14 9.88 23.00
C LYS A 41 7.94 9.13 21.93
N GLN A 42 7.63 7.85 21.72
CA GLN A 42 8.28 7.04 20.67
C GLN A 42 7.82 7.47 19.28
N ALA A 43 6.53 7.75 19.09
CA ALA A 43 6.01 8.25 17.82
C ALA A 43 6.69 9.56 17.41
N VAL A 44 6.83 10.52 18.34
CA VAL A 44 7.53 11.80 18.10
C VAL A 44 9.00 11.57 17.75
N ALA A 45 9.70 10.68 18.46
CA ALA A 45 11.11 10.39 18.15
C ALA A 45 11.30 9.81 16.75
N LEU A 46 10.41 8.89 16.33
CA LEU A 46 10.42 8.33 14.98
C LEU A 46 10.10 9.38 13.91
N ALA A 47 9.14 10.27 14.16
CA ALA A 47 8.81 11.36 13.26
C ALA A 47 9.99 12.32 13.09
N GLN A 48 10.68 12.69 14.17
CA GLN A 48 11.87 13.55 14.13
C GLN A 48 13.02 12.90 13.34
N GLN A 49 13.26 11.61 13.54
CA GLN A 49 14.28 10.88 12.78
C GLN A 49 13.94 10.86 11.27
N ASN A 50 12.71 10.59 10.89
CA ASN A 50 12.29 10.62 9.50
C ASN A 50 12.38 12.02 8.90
N LYS A 51 12.04 13.07 9.67
CA LYS A 51 12.19 14.46 9.25
C LYS A 51 13.64 14.79 8.89
N LEU A 52 14.60 14.34 9.71
CA LEU A 52 16.04 14.51 9.43
C LEU A 52 16.45 13.70 8.20
N ALA A 53 16.03 12.43 8.12
CA ALA A 53 16.39 11.53 7.02
C ALA A 53 15.94 12.04 5.64
N PHE A 54 14.73 12.57 5.55
CA PHE A 54 14.19 13.10 4.30
C PHE A 54 14.66 14.53 4.03
N GLY A 55 14.84 15.34 5.08
CA GLY A 55 15.30 16.73 4.95
C GLY A 55 16.73 16.90 4.43
N GLU A 56 17.57 15.88 4.54
CA GLU A 56 18.93 15.86 3.98
C GLU A 56 18.91 15.71 2.44
N LEU A 57 17.79 15.27 1.87
CA LEU A 57 17.63 15.05 0.44
C LEU A 57 16.98 16.27 -0.21
N ASN A 58 17.60 16.78 -1.27
CA ASN A 58 16.97 17.83 -2.08
C ASN A 58 15.94 17.23 -3.06
N MET A 59 14.93 16.56 -2.51
CA MET A 59 13.86 15.89 -3.24
C MET A 59 12.54 16.60 -3.01
N SER A 60 11.68 16.66 -4.03
CA SER A 60 10.35 17.29 -3.92
C SER A 60 9.27 16.32 -3.44
N THR A 61 9.49 15.02 -3.58
CA THR A 61 8.43 14.02 -3.37
C THR A 61 8.93 12.85 -2.53
N ILE A 62 8.18 12.51 -1.50
CA ILE A 62 8.33 11.30 -0.69
C ILE A 62 7.20 10.37 -1.07
N ILE A 63 7.53 9.16 -1.54
CA ILE A 63 6.55 8.15 -1.95
C ILE A 63 6.31 7.17 -0.82
N SER A 64 5.05 7.00 -0.44
CA SER A 64 4.62 5.97 0.51
C SER A 64 3.99 4.78 -0.22
N THR A 65 4.43 3.57 0.12
CA THR A 65 3.88 2.31 -0.39
C THR A 65 2.78 1.72 0.50
N ALA A 66 2.45 2.40 1.60
CA ALA A 66 1.40 1.97 2.51
C ALA A 66 0.59 3.17 2.98
N SER A 67 -0.71 3.17 2.68
CA SER A 67 -1.60 4.31 2.97
C SER A 67 -1.60 4.71 4.45
N GLY A 68 -1.52 3.75 5.39
CA GLY A 68 -1.43 4.05 6.82
C GLY A 68 -0.11 4.75 7.21
N CYS A 69 1.01 4.38 6.59
CA CYS A 69 2.28 5.08 6.79
C CYS A 69 2.26 6.47 6.16
N GLY A 70 1.68 6.61 4.97
CA GLY A 70 1.54 7.91 4.29
C GLY A 70 0.76 8.91 5.14
N VAL A 71 -0.38 8.49 5.70
CA VAL A 71 -1.18 9.31 6.61
C VAL A 71 -0.37 9.73 7.84
N GLN A 72 0.33 8.79 8.49
CA GLN A 72 1.12 9.10 9.68
C GLN A 72 2.24 10.10 9.40
N LEU A 73 2.92 9.98 8.24
CA LEU A 73 3.97 10.92 7.85
C LEU A 73 3.40 12.32 7.58
N LEU A 74 2.21 12.42 6.98
CA LEU A 74 1.50 13.69 6.77
C LEU A 74 1.11 14.35 8.11
N GLU A 75 0.50 13.59 9.01
CA GLU A 75 0.03 14.08 10.31
C GLU A 75 1.18 14.46 11.26
N SER A 76 2.33 13.80 11.12
CA SER A 76 3.51 14.05 11.96
C SER A 76 4.36 15.23 11.49
N GLU A 77 3.92 15.98 10.46
CA GLU A 77 4.65 17.10 9.89
C GLU A 77 6.15 16.77 9.62
N VAL A 78 6.40 15.55 9.16
CA VAL A 78 7.74 15.10 8.79
C VAL A 78 8.34 15.98 7.69
N VAL A 79 7.48 16.60 6.91
CA VAL A 79 7.83 17.54 5.86
C VAL A 79 7.64 18.99 6.32
N ASP A 80 8.72 19.77 6.31
CA ASP A 80 8.66 21.20 6.64
C ASP A 80 8.04 22.00 5.49
N GLY A 81 6.96 22.74 5.80
CA GLY A 81 6.55 24.00 5.16
C GLY A 81 6.54 24.04 3.62
N GLY A 82 6.33 22.94 2.91
CA GLY A 82 6.10 22.99 1.46
C GLY A 82 7.26 22.54 0.56
N HIS A 83 8.36 22.02 1.10
CA HIS A 83 9.47 21.53 0.28
C HIS A 83 9.30 20.07 -0.18
N HIS A 84 8.55 19.25 0.55
CA HIS A 84 8.30 17.85 0.21
C HIS A 84 6.80 17.56 0.18
N GLN A 85 6.38 16.83 -0.83
CA GLN A 85 5.03 16.29 -0.92
C GLN A 85 5.06 14.79 -0.60
N ILE A 86 4.20 14.33 0.31
CA ILE A 86 4.02 12.89 0.57
C ILE A 86 2.89 12.39 -0.33
N VAL A 87 3.18 11.40 -1.16
CA VAL A 87 2.26 10.87 -2.17
C VAL A 87 2.18 9.36 -2.06
N ASP A 88 0.99 8.79 -2.19
CA ASP A 88 0.80 7.35 -2.34
C ASP A 88 1.39 6.87 -3.67
N ILE A 89 2.06 5.70 -3.68
CA ILE A 89 2.72 5.16 -4.88
C ILE A 89 1.75 5.00 -6.05
N ASN A 90 0.51 4.57 -5.82
CA ASN A 90 -0.46 4.40 -6.89
C ASN A 90 -0.84 5.75 -7.50
N GLN A 91 -1.06 6.77 -6.68
CA GLN A 91 -1.31 8.13 -7.13
C GLN A 91 -0.15 8.67 -7.97
N PHE A 92 1.08 8.51 -7.46
CA PHE A 92 2.27 8.95 -8.18
C PHE A 92 2.39 8.28 -9.55
N LEU A 93 2.25 6.95 -9.60
CA LEU A 93 2.39 6.17 -10.83
C LEU A 93 1.28 6.47 -11.86
N VAL A 94 0.06 6.74 -11.43
CA VAL A 94 -1.02 7.15 -12.35
C VAL A 94 -0.66 8.44 -13.08
N ALA A 95 -0.08 9.41 -12.37
CA ALA A 95 0.33 10.70 -12.90
C ALA A 95 1.73 10.70 -13.56
N ALA A 96 2.50 9.62 -13.42
CA ALA A 96 3.86 9.52 -13.92
C ALA A 96 3.92 9.55 -15.46
N GLU A 97 5.01 10.09 -15.98
CA GLU A 97 5.37 10.04 -17.41
C GLU A 97 6.24 8.80 -17.69
N GLY A 98 6.56 8.54 -18.97
CA GLY A 98 7.46 7.48 -19.39
C GLY A 98 6.80 6.15 -19.71
N TRP A 99 5.49 6.04 -19.58
CA TRP A 99 4.74 4.80 -19.84
C TRP A 99 4.82 4.30 -21.29
N GLU A 100 5.04 5.19 -22.25
CA GLU A 100 5.16 4.88 -23.68
C GLU A 100 6.41 4.03 -24.01
N SER A 101 7.40 4.02 -23.12
CA SER A 101 8.63 3.24 -23.25
C SER A 101 8.60 1.89 -22.52
N VAL A 102 7.48 1.57 -21.83
CA VAL A 102 7.37 0.39 -20.97
C VAL A 102 6.46 -0.65 -21.62
N GLU A 103 6.96 -1.87 -21.75
CA GLU A 103 6.17 -3.02 -22.17
C GLU A 103 5.50 -3.68 -20.96
N ILE A 104 4.17 -3.92 -21.04
CA ILE A 104 3.39 -4.57 -20.00
C ILE A 104 2.76 -5.84 -20.58
N THR A 105 3.16 -6.98 -20.06
CA THR A 105 2.63 -8.28 -20.48
C THR A 105 1.15 -8.42 -20.11
N PRO A 106 0.29 -8.89 -21.01
CA PRO A 106 -1.13 -9.08 -20.73
C PRO A 106 -1.41 -10.06 -19.58
N LEU A 107 -2.42 -9.74 -18.77
CA LEU A 107 -2.92 -10.60 -17.69
C LEU A 107 -4.45 -10.71 -17.80
N PRO A 108 -5.00 -11.66 -18.58
CA PRO A 108 -6.44 -11.82 -18.74
C PRO A 108 -7.06 -12.52 -17.52
N GLN A 109 -6.99 -11.85 -16.36
CA GLN A 109 -7.46 -12.34 -15.06
C GLN A 109 -8.33 -11.29 -14.38
N LYS A 110 -9.24 -11.76 -13.52
CA LYS A 110 -9.97 -10.91 -12.59
C LYS A 110 -9.10 -10.60 -11.38
N ILE A 111 -9.05 -9.33 -11.00
CA ILE A 111 -8.38 -8.83 -9.80
C ILE A 111 -9.42 -8.12 -8.96
N LEU A 112 -9.54 -8.52 -7.71
CA LEU A 112 -10.29 -7.77 -6.71
C LEU A 112 -9.40 -6.70 -6.09
N VAL A 113 -9.96 -5.52 -5.85
CA VAL A 113 -9.25 -4.43 -5.17
C VAL A 113 -9.92 -4.14 -3.84
N HIS A 114 -9.15 -4.30 -2.77
CA HIS A 114 -9.53 -3.86 -1.44
C HIS A 114 -9.06 -2.42 -1.23
N ASP A 115 -9.97 -1.53 -0.84
CA ASP A 115 -9.69 -0.13 -0.54
C ASP A 115 -9.36 0.04 0.95
N PRO A 116 -8.09 0.22 1.35
CA PRO A 116 -7.75 0.50 2.74
C PRO A 116 -8.48 1.75 3.25
N CYS A 117 -8.98 1.69 4.49
CA CYS A 117 -9.75 2.79 5.07
C CYS A 117 -8.97 4.12 5.11
N THR A 118 -7.65 4.07 5.33
CA THR A 118 -6.78 5.25 5.29
C THR A 118 -6.64 5.83 3.88
N LEU A 119 -6.53 4.98 2.85
CA LEU A 119 -6.48 5.42 1.45
C LEU A 119 -7.79 6.08 1.05
N ARG A 120 -8.93 5.48 1.43
CA ARG A 120 -10.26 5.98 1.05
C ARG A 120 -10.67 7.22 1.84
N ASN A 121 -10.56 7.20 3.17
CA ASN A 121 -11.20 8.19 4.03
C ASN A 121 -10.27 9.36 4.38
N VAL A 122 -8.95 9.21 4.26
CA VAL A 122 -7.97 10.24 4.61
C VAL A 122 -7.27 10.76 3.37
N LEU A 123 -6.68 9.87 2.56
CA LEU A 123 -5.96 10.28 1.35
C LEU A 123 -6.88 10.54 0.15
N CYS A 124 -8.15 10.08 0.20
CA CYS A 124 -9.13 10.18 -0.89
C CYS A 124 -8.59 9.62 -2.23
N GLY A 125 -7.71 8.61 -2.13
CA GLY A 125 -6.94 8.06 -3.25
C GLY A 125 -7.42 6.70 -3.76
N GLN A 126 -8.62 6.26 -3.40
CA GLN A 126 -9.13 4.91 -3.72
C GLN A 126 -9.28 4.62 -5.22
N ALA A 127 -9.34 5.64 -6.08
CA ALA A 127 -9.42 5.45 -7.53
C ALA A 127 -8.07 5.00 -8.14
N TYR A 128 -6.96 5.45 -7.59
CA TYR A 128 -5.64 5.25 -8.19
C TYR A 128 -5.21 3.77 -8.34
N PRO A 129 -5.45 2.86 -7.38
CA PRO A 129 -5.16 1.44 -7.58
C PRO A 129 -5.88 0.84 -8.78
N TYR A 130 -7.14 1.22 -9.04
CA TYR A 130 -7.91 0.74 -10.20
C TYR A 130 -7.35 1.29 -11.50
N GLU A 131 -7.05 2.58 -11.56
CA GLU A 131 -6.45 3.22 -12.74
C GLU A 131 -5.07 2.62 -13.05
N LEU A 132 -4.23 2.39 -12.03
CA LEU A 132 -2.92 1.79 -12.19
C LEU A 132 -3.01 0.36 -12.72
N LEU A 133 -3.86 -0.48 -12.13
CA LEU A 133 -4.03 -1.86 -12.55
C LEU A 133 -4.64 -1.97 -13.96
N SER A 134 -5.49 -1.02 -14.35
CA SER A 134 -6.09 -0.98 -15.68
C SER A 134 -5.08 -0.74 -16.81
N ARG A 135 -3.83 -0.37 -16.49
CA ARG A 135 -2.73 -0.33 -17.46
C ARG A 135 -2.28 -1.72 -17.93
N ILE A 136 -2.59 -2.77 -17.17
CA ILE A 136 -2.24 -4.16 -17.53
C ILE A 136 -3.24 -4.64 -18.60
N PRO A 137 -2.81 -5.00 -19.82
CA PRO A 137 -3.71 -5.40 -20.87
C PRO A 137 -4.50 -6.67 -20.51
N GLY A 138 -5.81 -6.66 -20.77
CA GLY A 138 -6.70 -7.82 -20.58
C GLY A 138 -7.16 -8.05 -19.15
N VAL A 139 -6.71 -7.26 -18.17
CA VAL A 139 -7.14 -7.39 -16.79
C VAL A 139 -8.61 -6.97 -16.59
N GLN A 140 -9.29 -7.63 -15.66
CA GLN A 140 -10.61 -7.22 -15.17
C GLN A 140 -10.48 -6.75 -13.72
N VAL A 141 -10.43 -5.45 -13.51
CA VAL A 141 -10.28 -4.84 -12.17
C VAL A 141 -11.66 -4.60 -11.57
N MET A 142 -11.94 -5.22 -10.43
CA MET A 142 -13.23 -5.16 -9.75
C MET A 142 -13.08 -4.73 -8.29
N PRO A 143 -13.97 -3.90 -7.76
CA PRO A 143 -13.96 -3.59 -6.34
C PRO A 143 -14.31 -4.83 -5.50
N LEU A 144 -13.65 -4.99 -4.37
CA LEU A 144 -14.07 -5.97 -3.37
C LEU A 144 -15.39 -5.51 -2.74
N ALA A 145 -16.35 -6.41 -2.60
CA ALA A 145 -17.59 -6.09 -1.90
C ALA A 145 -17.33 -5.68 -0.45
N GLY A 146 -18.08 -4.72 0.07
CA GLY A 146 -17.91 -4.20 1.42
C GLY A 146 -16.62 -3.37 1.62
N ASN A 147 -16.09 -2.73 0.58
CA ASN A 147 -14.91 -1.84 0.69
C ASN A 147 -15.12 -0.63 1.61
N ASP A 148 -16.37 -0.30 1.95
CA ASP A 148 -16.73 0.72 2.93
C ASP A 148 -16.45 0.30 4.39
N GLN A 149 -16.19 -0.99 4.65
CA GLN A 149 -15.89 -1.53 5.96
C GLN A 149 -14.38 -1.73 6.16
N CYS A 150 -13.93 -1.64 7.42
CA CYS A 150 -12.54 -1.94 7.78
C CYS A 150 -12.24 -3.45 7.66
N CYS A 151 -10.98 -3.80 7.37
CA CYS A 151 -10.53 -5.20 7.40
C CYS A 151 -10.23 -5.74 8.81
N GLY A 152 -10.21 -4.87 9.83
CA GLY A 152 -9.90 -5.25 11.21
C GLY A 152 -8.44 -5.14 11.61
N ALA A 153 -7.50 -4.86 10.69
CA ALA A 153 -6.06 -4.83 11.00
C ALA A 153 -5.62 -3.68 11.91
N ALA A 154 -6.06 -2.46 11.64
CA ALA A 154 -5.88 -1.19 12.37
C ALA A 154 -4.76 -1.16 13.45
N GLY A 155 -3.48 -1.12 13.03
CA GLY A 155 -2.35 -1.13 13.96
C GLY A 155 -2.29 -2.42 14.78
N THR A 156 -2.43 -2.34 16.11
CA THR A 156 -2.47 -3.50 17.05
C THR A 156 -3.89 -3.96 17.37
N TYR A 157 -4.91 -3.36 16.75
CA TYR A 157 -6.31 -3.65 17.06
C TYR A 157 -6.67 -5.13 16.93
N PHE A 158 -6.11 -5.83 15.95
CA PHE A 158 -6.33 -7.26 15.75
C PHE A 158 -5.76 -8.14 16.89
N ILE A 159 -4.85 -7.60 17.71
CA ILE A 159 -4.33 -8.23 18.93
C ILE A 159 -5.20 -7.85 20.13
N ASP A 160 -5.46 -6.54 20.28
CA ASP A 160 -6.11 -5.99 21.47
C ASP A 160 -7.63 -6.25 21.48
N GLN A 161 -8.25 -6.34 20.28
CA GLN A 161 -9.68 -6.55 20.06
C GLN A 161 -9.91 -7.69 19.07
N SER A 162 -9.28 -8.84 19.32
CA SER A 162 -9.19 -9.98 18.41
C SER A 162 -10.55 -10.52 17.95
N GLU A 163 -11.58 -10.49 18.82
CA GLU A 163 -12.92 -10.97 18.49
C GLU A 163 -13.56 -10.12 17.38
N ILE A 164 -13.59 -8.79 17.57
CA ILE A 164 -14.16 -7.87 16.59
C ILE A 164 -13.34 -7.87 15.31
N ALA A 165 -12.01 -7.87 15.42
CA ALA A 165 -11.10 -7.92 14.28
C ALA A 165 -11.34 -9.19 13.42
N SER A 166 -11.58 -10.33 14.09
CA SER A 166 -11.89 -11.60 13.41
C SER A 166 -13.24 -11.58 12.70
N MET A 167 -14.25 -10.92 13.26
CA MET A 167 -15.54 -10.74 12.59
C MET A 167 -15.38 -9.92 11.30
N LEU A 168 -14.70 -8.78 11.39
CA LEU A 168 -14.42 -7.92 10.22
C LEU A 168 -13.60 -8.65 9.15
N LEU A 169 -12.60 -9.43 9.57
CA LEU A 169 -11.80 -10.26 8.67
C LEU A 169 -12.65 -11.32 7.97
N ASN A 170 -13.54 -12.00 8.70
CA ASN A 170 -14.41 -13.02 8.12
C ASN A 170 -15.31 -12.46 7.03
N ASP A 171 -15.87 -11.26 7.21
CA ASP A 171 -16.68 -10.58 6.20
C ASP A 171 -15.85 -10.29 4.93
N LYS A 172 -14.58 -9.83 5.12
CA LYS A 172 -13.66 -9.62 3.98
C LYS A 172 -13.34 -10.92 3.26
N ILE A 173 -13.05 -12.00 3.98
CA ILE A 173 -12.75 -13.28 3.37
C ILE A 173 -13.98 -13.81 2.60
N ALA A 174 -15.17 -13.69 3.16
CA ALA A 174 -16.40 -14.07 2.46
C ALA A 174 -16.56 -13.31 1.13
N ALA A 175 -16.35 -11.99 1.15
CA ALA A 175 -16.40 -11.16 -0.05
C ALA A 175 -15.32 -11.53 -1.08
N VAL A 176 -14.10 -11.87 -0.63
CA VAL A 176 -13.01 -12.33 -1.52
C VAL A 176 -13.37 -13.65 -2.19
N VAL A 177 -13.93 -14.60 -1.46
CA VAL A 177 -14.36 -15.90 -2.01
C VAL A 177 -15.50 -15.72 -3.00
N GLU A 178 -16.51 -14.91 -2.66
CA GLU A 178 -17.65 -14.63 -3.55
C GLU A 178 -17.19 -13.92 -4.84
N GLY A 179 -16.17 -13.09 -4.74
CA GLY A 179 -15.60 -12.37 -5.87
C GLY A 179 -14.94 -13.26 -6.92
N ASP A 180 -14.59 -14.50 -6.60
CA ASP A 180 -14.03 -15.52 -7.50
C ASP A 180 -12.92 -14.96 -8.39
N ALA A 181 -11.81 -14.52 -7.75
CA ALA A 181 -10.64 -13.99 -8.41
C ALA A 181 -9.37 -14.67 -7.89
N LYS A 182 -8.32 -14.68 -8.72
CA LYS A 182 -7.02 -15.23 -8.35
C LYS A 182 -6.20 -14.27 -7.48
N TYR A 183 -6.44 -12.98 -7.63
CA TYR A 183 -5.66 -11.92 -7.00
C TYR A 183 -6.55 -10.96 -6.20
N LEU A 184 -6.06 -10.60 -5.01
CA LEU A 184 -6.58 -9.48 -4.23
C LEU A 184 -5.49 -8.41 -4.11
N ALA A 185 -5.72 -7.25 -4.68
CA ALA A 185 -4.80 -6.12 -4.59
C ALA A 185 -5.19 -5.20 -3.42
N THR A 186 -4.22 -4.78 -2.59
CA THR A 186 -4.45 -3.84 -1.49
C THR A 186 -3.21 -2.98 -1.22
N SER A 187 -3.39 -1.67 -0.99
CA SER A 187 -2.32 -0.67 -0.84
C SER A 187 -1.97 -0.39 0.62
N ASN A 188 -2.13 -1.38 1.50
CA ASN A 188 -1.74 -1.25 2.91
C ASN A 188 -1.25 -2.58 3.46
N ILE A 189 0.01 -2.61 3.90
CA ILE A 189 0.65 -3.83 4.38
C ILE A 189 -0.08 -4.47 5.57
N GLY A 190 -0.65 -3.68 6.50
CA GLY A 190 -1.43 -4.20 7.61
C GLY A 190 -2.67 -4.96 7.14
N CYS A 191 -3.42 -4.39 6.20
CA CYS A 191 -4.58 -5.07 5.59
C CYS A 191 -4.13 -6.31 4.80
N SER A 192 -3.05 -6.19 4.02
CA SER A 192 -2.51 -7.30 3.22
C SER A 192 -2.17 -8.50 4.09
N MET A 193 -1.39 -8.31 5.13
CA MET A 193 -0.99 -9.37 6.05
C MET A 193 -2.19 -10.00 6.78
N HIS A 194 -3.12 -9.18 7.25
CA HIS A 194 -4.28 -9.66 7.99
C HIS A 194 -5.21 -10.50 7.12
N ILE A 195 -5.53 -10.03 5.90
CA ILE A 195 -6.37 -10.77 4.96
C ILE A 195 -5.65 -12.02 4.45
N ALA A 196 -4.36 -11.92 4.08
CA ALA A 196 -3.58 -13.05 3.60
C ALA A 196 -3.49 -14.18 4.66
N ASN A 197 -3.28 -13.81 5.94
CA ASN A 197 -3.28 -14.79 7.03
C ASN A 197 -4.64 -15.50 7.16
N GLY A 198 -5.74 -14.75 7.14
CA GLY A 198 -7.07 -15.33 7.24
C GLY A 198 -7.45 -16.23 6.06
N LEU A 199 -7.01 -15.89 4.83
CA LEU A 199 -7.16 -16.75 3.65
C LEU A 199 -6.35 -18.05 3.81
N HIS A 200 -5.10 -17.92 4.26
CA HIS A 200 -4.21 -19.06 4.49
C HIS A 200 -4.77 -20.03 5.55
N GLU A 201 -5.27 -19.52 6.69
CA GLU A 201 -5.90 -20.33 7.74
C GLU A 201 -7.11 -21.12 7.22
N LYS A 202 -7.86 -20.55 6.27
CA LYS A 202 -9.01 -21.19 5.61
C LYS A 202 -8.63 -22.03 4.40
N LYS A 203 -7.33 -22.12 4.06
CA LYS A 203 -6.80 -22.86 2.90
C LYS A 203 -7.39 -22.36 1.57
N ILE A 204 -7.61 -21.06 1.44
CA ILE A 204 -8.10 -20.41 0.23
C ILE A 204 -6.90 -19.91 -0.56
N ASP A 205 -6.74 -20.39 -1.80
CA ASP A 205 -5.62 -20.09 -2.69
C ASP A 205 -5.90 -18.82 -3.50
N ILE A 206 -5.76 -17.67 -2.83
CA ILE A 206 -5.86 -16.35 -3.45
C ILE A 206 -4.63 -15.55 -3.03
N GLU A 207 -3.91 -15.02 -4.00
CA GLU A 207 -2.71 -14.22 -3.74
C GLU A 207 -3.10 -12.79 -3.36
N VAL A 208 -2.65 -12.34 -2.18
CA VAL A 208 -2.81 -10.96 -1.71
C VAL A 208 -1.52 -10.20 -1.96
N LEU A 209 -1.58 -9.10 -2.72
CA LEU A 209 -0.41 -8.34 -3.10
C LEU A 209 -0.71 -6.85 -3.27
N HIS A 210 0.34 -6.05 -3.36
CA HIS A 210 0.19 -4.62 -3.65
C HIS A 210 -0.06 -4.39 -5.16
N PRO A 211 -0.86 -3.40 -5.59
CA PRO A 211 -1.07 -3.08 -7.01
C PRO A 211 0.23 -2.91 -7.80
N VAL A 212 1.21 -2.19 -7.25
CA VAL A 212 2.51 -2.01 -7.89
C VAL A 212 3.29 -3.31 -8.08
N THR A 213 3.11 -4.28 -7.17
CA THR A 213 3.77 -5.60 -7.29
C THR A 213 3.23 -6.39 -8.48
N LEU A 214 1.91 -6.38 -8.66
CA LEU A 214 1.31 -7.04 -9.81
C LEU A 214 1.75 -6.37 -11.13
N LEU A 215 1.76 -5.05 -11.16
CA LEU A 215 2.24 -4.29 -12.30
C LEU A 215 3.71 -4.59 -12.61
N ALA A 216 4.60 -4.58 -11.60
CA ALA A 216 6.01 -4.87 -11.77
C ALA A 216 6.28 -6.26 -12.36
N ARG A 217 5.50 -7.27 -11.95
CA ARG A 217 5.55 -8.63 -12.54
C ARG A 217 5.20 -8.60 -14.02
N GLN A 218 4.17 -7.84 -14.41
CA GLN A 218 3.78 -7.71 -15.82
C GLN A 218 4.79 -6.89 -16.65
N MET A 219 5.61 -6.09 -15.99
CA MET A 219 6.75 -5.37 -16.57
C MET A 219 8.05 -6.20 -16.61
N GLY A 220 8.03 -7.46 -16.14
CA GLY A 220 9.15 -8.38 -16.21
C GLY A 220 10.01 -8.48 -14.94
N LEU A 221 9.56 -7.96 -13.79
CA LEU A 221 10.24 -8.20 -12.51
C LEU A 221 10.03 -9.64 -12.05
N GLU A 222 11.12 -10.40 -11.96
CA GLU A 222 11.15 -11.70 -11.30
C GLU A 222 11.30 -11.51 -9.78
N LEU A 223 10.38 -12.09 -8.99
CA LEU A 223 10.29 -11.94 -7.53
C LEU A 223 10.60 -13.25 -6.80
#